data_853ea538bdc58b5f907b53e283e71f70
#
_entry.id   853ea538bdc58b5f907b53e283e71f70
#
_cell.length_a   1.000
_cell.length_b   1.000
_cell.length_c   1.000
_cell.angle_alpha   90.00
_cell.angle_beta   90.00
_cell.angle_gamma   90.00
#
_symmetry.space_group_name_H-M   'P 1'
#
loop_
_entity.id
_entity.type
_entity.pdbx_description
1 polymer ?
#
loop_
_entity_poly.entity_id
_entity_poly.type
_entity_poly.pdbx_seq_one_letter_code
_entity_poly.pdbx_strand_id
1 'polypeptide(L)'
;MKELQGRATGELELAPEECFALLAAVERYPEWIEFVREVELLERERRGKPGKAWAALHIPQSPFGTDFELLVAVRTRRPAMITLTRVPESPTDLDRLELIWRMSGNGSTRLEFEFDVAASFVPAFLPVGGAGEALAQAGIDAVLDALTG
;
A
#
# COMPACT_ATOMS: atom_id res chain seq x y z
N MET A 1 0.82 21.52 -2.09
CA MET A 1 0.60 20.08 -1.87
C MET A 1 1.91 19.34 -2.08
N LYS A 2 2.33 18.57 -1.10
CA LYS A 2 3.60 17.87 -1.15
C LYS A 2 3.44 16.48 -1.78
N GLU A 3 4.37 16.13 -2.65
CA GLU A 3 4.38 14.83 -3.31
C GLU A 3 5.49 13.95 -2.73
N LEU A 4 5.19 12.65 -2.60
CA LEU A 4 6.16 11.66 -2.16
C LEU A 4 5.99 10.42 -3.04
N GLN A 5 7.09 9.95 -3.61
CA GLN A 5 7.10 8.78 -4.48
C GLN A 5 8.23 7.86 -4.05
N GLY A 6 8.02 6.56 -4.23
CA GLY A 6 9.05 5.59 -3.93
C GLY A 6 8.84 4.29 -4.65
N ARG A 7 9.94 3.57 -4.82
CA ARG A 7 9.96 2.25 -5.43
C ARG A 7 11.05 1.41 -4.75
N ALA A 8 10.73 0.15 -4.48
CA ALA A 8 11.69 -0.81 -3.95
C ALA A 8 11.38 -2.20 -4.49
N THR A 9 12.37 -3.08 -4.46
CA THR A 9 12.23 -4.46 -4.89
C THR A 9 12.80 -5.39 -3.84
N GLY A 10 12.30 -6.62 -3.83
CA GLY A 10 12.82 -7.68 -2.99
C GLY A 10 12.60 -9.04 -3.63
N GLU A 11 13.27 -10.04 -3.13
CA GLU A 11 13.15 -11.40 -3.64
C GLU A 11 12.76 -12.37 -2.53
N LEU A 12 11.89 -13.32 -2.88
CA LEU A 12 11.36 -14.31 -1.97
C LEU A 12 11.48 -15.70 -2.60
N GLU A 13 11.81 -16.70 -1.80
CA GLU A 13 11.82 -18.10 -2.24
C GLU A 13 10.42 -18.72 -2.10
N LEU A 14 9.39 -17.96 -2.46
CA LEU A 14 8.00 -18.38 -2.45
C LEU A 14 7.38 -18.07 -3.80
N ALA A 15 6.38 -18.84 -4.19
CA ALA A 15 5.68 -18.62 -5.45
C ALA A 15 4.92 -17.29 -5.44
N PRO A 16 4.77 -16.61 -6.61
CA PRO A 16 4.02 -15.37 -6.69
C PRO A 16 2.60 -15.44 -6.12
N GLU A 17 1.96 -16.59 -6.23
CA GLU A 17 0.60 -16.78 -5.69
C GLU A 17 0.54 -16.66 -4.18
N GLU A 18 1.58 -17.05 -3.46
CA GLU A 18 1.63 -16.91 -2.01
C GLU A 18 1.81 -15.45 -1.59
N CYS A 19 2.64 -14.71 -2.32
CA CYS A 19 2.76 -13.26 -2.12
C CYS A 19 1.44 -12.56 -2.45
N PHE A 20 0.81 -12.94 -3.55
CA PHE A 20 -0.46 -12.37 -3.96
C PHE A 20 -1.54 -12.60 -2.90
N ALA A 21 -1.61 -13.78 -2.32
CA ALA A 21 -2.61 -14.07 -1.30
C ALA A 21 -2.49 -13.15 -0.08
N LEU A 22 -1.27 -12.84 0.36
CA LEU A 22 -1.06 -11.90 1.45
C LEU A 22 -1.47 -10.49 1.07
N LEU A 23 -1.04 -10.03 -0.10
CA LEU A 23 -1.22 -8.63 -0.53
C LEU A 23 -2.63 -8.33 -1.01
N ALA A 24 -3.36 -9.33 -1.53
CA ALA A 24 -4.74 -9.15 -1.96
C ALA A 24 -5.71 -9.10 -0.77
N ALA A 25 -5.35 -9.68 0.36
CA ALA A 25 -6.17 -9.67 1.56
C ALA A 25 -5.97 -8.35 2.32
N VAL A 26 -6.47 -7.26 1.75
CA VAL A 26 -6.24 -5.91 2.28
C VAL A 26 -6.85 -5.73 3.68
N GLU A 27 -7.92 -6.43 4.00
CA GLU A 27 -8.55 -6.43 5.32
C GLU A 27 -7.64 -7.00 6.41
N ARG A 28 -6.59 -7.70 6.04
CA ARG A 28 -5.63 -8.28 6.98
C ARG A 28 -4.35 -7.45 7.12
N TYR A 29 -4.23 -6.35 6.41
CA TYR A 29 -3.04 -5.49 6.51
C TYR A 29 -2.68 -5.06 7.93
N PRO A 30 -3.64 -4.80 8.84
CA PRO A 30 -3.29 -4.47 10.23
C PRO A 30 -2.49 -5.54 10.95
N GLU A 31 -2.55 -6.80 10.49
CA GLU A 31 -1.83 -7.91 11.12
C GLU A 31 -0.32 -7.85 10.88
N TRP A 32 0.12 -7.17 9.81
CA TRP A 32 1.54 -7.14 9.46
C TRP A 32 2.08 -5.76 9.06
N ILE A 33 1.22 -4.74 8.96
CA ILE A 33 1.64 -3.36 8.73
C ILE A 33 1.28 -2.53 9.97
N GLU A 34 2.33 -2.09 10.67
CA GLU A 34 2.20 -1.47 11.99
C GLU A 34 1.35 -0.20 12.00
N PHE A 35 1.49 0.66 10.97
CA PHE A 35 0.77 1.92 10.91
C PHE A 35 -0.65 1.80 10.36
N VAL A 36 -1.04 0.64 9.87
CA VAL A 36 -2.43 0.39 9.46
C VAL A 36 -3.17 -0.18 10.66
N ARG A 37 -4.09 0.61 11.22
CA ARG A 37 -4.81 0.21 12.43
C ARG A 37 -6.01 -0.68 12.15
N GLU A 38 -6.77 -0.32 11.12
CA GLU A 38 -8.01 -1.03 10.81
C GLU A 38 -8.29 -0.93 9.32
N VAL A 39 -8.80 -2.00 8.75
CA VAL A 39 -9.28 -2.04 7.37
C VAL A 39 -10.62 -2.76 7.35
N GLU A 40 -11.61 -2.12 6.73
CA GLU A 40 -12.92 -2.74 6.50
C GLU A 40 -13.14 -2.89 5.01
N LEU A 41 -13.39 -4.13 4.56
CA LEU A 41 -13.72 -4.39 3.18
C LEU A 41 -15.19 -4.04 2.96
N LEU A 42 -15.46 -3.01 2.16
CA LEU A 42 -16.82 -2.53 1.91
C LEU A 42 -17.46 -3.21 0.70
N GLU A 43 -16.68 -3.43 -0.35
CA GLU A 43 -17.13 -4.11 -1.55
C GLU A 43 -16.04 -5.04 -2.06
N ARG A 44 -16.42 -6.24 -2.46
CA ARG A 44 -15.50 -7.19 -3.09
C ARG A 44 -15.31 -6.83 -4.55
N GLU A 45 -14.10 -7.03 -5.05
CA GLU A 45 -13.80 -6.85 -6.45
C GLU A 45 -14.63 -7.84 -7.29
N ARG A 46 -15.18 -7.33 -8.39
CA ARG A 46 -15.92 -8.12 -9.38
C ARG A 46 -15.37 -7.77 -10.76
N ARG A 47 -15.66 -8.61 -11.74
CA ARG A 47 -15.29 -8.37 -13.13
C ARG A 47 -15.80 -6.99 -13.59
N GLY A 48 -14.87 -6.13 -14.01
CA GLY A 48 -15.18 -4.78 -14.48
C GLY A 48 -15.47 -3.77 -13.37
N LYS A 49 -15.40 -4.15 -12.09
CA LYS A 49 -15.66 -3.25 -10.96
C LYS A 49 -14.62 -3.45 -9.86
N PRO A 50 -13.92 -2.39 -9.43
CA PRO A 50 -12.95 -2.51 -8.35
C PRO A 50 -13.63 -2.83 -7.02
N GLY A 51 -12.89 -3.47 -6.12
CA GLY A 51 -13.28 -3.57 -4.72
C GLY A 51 -13.09 -2.23 -4.04
N LYS A 52 -13.67 -2.08 -2.84
CA LYS A 52 -13.52 -0.90 -2.00
C LYS A 52 -13.22 -1.29 -0.57
N ALA A 53 -12.30 -0.58 0.05
CA ALA A 53 -11.97 -0.76 1.45
C ALA A 53 -11.81 0.59 2.12
N TRP A 54 -12.28 0.68 3.35
CA TRP A 54 -12.02 1.81 4.23
C TRP A 54 -10.84 1.43 5.12
N ALA A 55 -9.92 2.37 5.33
CA ALA A 55 -8.74 2.14 6.15
C ALA A 55 -8.51 3.29 7.12
N ALA A 56 -8.14 2.94 8.35
CA ALA A 56 -7.68 3.87 9.36
C ALA A 56 -6.19 3.68 9.57
N LEU A 57 -5.44 4.76 9.44
CA LEU A 57 -3.99 4.77 9.51
C LEU A 57 -3.51 5.66 10.65
N HIS A 58 -2.40 5.27 11.27
CA HIS A 58 -1.73 6.08 12.27
C HIS A 58 -0.25 6.21 11.91
N ILE A 59 0.19 7.43 11.68
CA ILE A 59 1.60 7.71 11.39
C ILE A 59 2.28 8.19 12.67
N PRO A 60 3.11 7.35 13.31
CA PRO A 60 3.69 7.67 14.62
C PRO A 60 4.79 8.73 14.57
N GLN A 61 5.34 9.01 13.39
CA GLN A 61 6.53 9.86 13.21
C GLN A 61 6.22 11.35 13.14
N SER A 62 4.94 11.74 13.21
CA SER A 62 4.59 13.14 13.38
C SER A 62 4.69 13.48 14.89
N PRO A 63 5.10 14.72 15.27
CA PRO A 63 5.25 15.09 16.68
C PRO A 63 3.98 14.90 17.52
N PHE A 64 2.83 14.83 16.88
CA PHE A 64 1.53 14.73 17.55
C PHE A 64 0.77 13.45 17.20
N GLY A 65 1.40 12.52 16.46
CA GLY A 65 0.69 11.39 15.89
C GLY A 65 -0.40 11.87 14.92
N THR A 66 -0.41 11.35 13.72
CA THR A 66 -1.46 11.70 12.75
C THR A 66 -2.31 10.49 12.47
N ASP A 67 -3.57 10.58 12.87
CA ASP A 67 -4.58 9.59 12.51
C ASP A 67 -5.36 10.12 11.32
N PHE A 68 -5.57 9.28 10.31
CA PHE A 68 -6.42 9.64 9.20
C PHE A 68 -7.11 8.41 8.62
N GLU A 69 -8.22 8.67 7.95
CA GLU A 69 -9.03 7.65 7.31
C GLU A 69 -9.06 7.89 5.81
N LEU A 70 -9.15 6.80 5.06
CA LEU A 70 -9.28 6.92 3.61
C LEU A 70 -10.06 5.75 3.04
N LEU A 71 -10.66 6.00 1.90
CA LEU A 71 -11.33 5.00 1.09
C LEU A 71 -10.44 4.67 -0.10
N VAL A 72 -10.20 3.39 -0.35
CA VAL A 72 -9.39 2.95 -1.48
C VAL A 72 -10.17 2.01 -2.39
N ALA A 73 -9.92 2.14 -3.70
CA ALA A 73 -10.35 1.17 -4.69
C ALA A 73 -9.26 0.09 -4.80
N VAL A 74 -9.67 -1.16 -4.86
CA VAL A 74 -8.78 -2.31 -4.93
C VAL A 74 -8.95 -3.01 -6.27
N ARG A 75 -7.88 -3.08 -7.05
CA ARG A 75 -7.86 -3.82 -8.31
C ARG A 75 -6.77 -4.87 -8.26
N THR A 76 -7.09 -6.07 -8.71
CA THR A 76 -6.13 -7.16 -8.73
C THR A 76 -6.01 -7.75 -10.12
N ARG A 77 -4.82 -8.25 -10.42
CA ARG A 77 -4.56 -9.08 -11.60
C ARG A 77 -3.72 -10.27 -11.13
N ARG A 78 -4.40 -11.36 -10.88
CA ARG A 78 -3.82 -12.56 -10.26
C ARG A 78 -2.85 -13.27 -11.20
N PRO A 79 -1.68 -13.71 -10.73
CA PRO A 79 -1.05 -13.43 -9.43
C PRO A 79 0.00 -12.30 -9.52
N ALA A 80 -0.17 -11.38 -10.46
CA ALA A 80 0.91 -10.48 -10.89
C ALA A 80 0.85 -9.08 -10.29
N MET A 81 -0.34 -8.56 -9.94
CA MET A 81 -0.44 -7.16 -9.56
C MET A 81 -1.62 -6.88 -8.64
N ILE A 82 -1.41 -5.97 -7.70
CA ILE A 82 -2.45 -5.40 -6.86
C ILE A 82 -2.26 -3.90 -6.85
N THR A 83 -3.33 -3.15 -7.14
CA THR A 83 -3.33 -1.69 -7.13
C THR A 83 -4.34 -1.19 -6.13
N LEU A 84 -3.91 -0.29 -5.25
CA LEU A 84 -4.74 0.38 -4.27
C LEU A 84 -4.73 1.86 -4.60
N THR A 85 -5.90 2.43 -4.86
CA THR A 85 -6.01 3.83 -5.27
C THR A 85 -7.03 4.55 -4.38
N ARG A 86 -6.61 5.66 -3.78
CA ARG A 86 -7.51 6.46 -2.96
C ARG A 86 -8.67 6.97 -3.78
N VAL A 87 -9.88 6.87 -3.22
CA VAL A 87 -11.09 7.42 -3.82
C VAL A 87 -11.28 8.84 -3.28
N PRO A 88 -11.36 9.86 -4.14
CA PRO A 88 -11.60 11.23 -3.69
C PRO A 88 -12.94 11.37 -2.96
N GLU A 89 -12.97 12.18 -1.91
CA GLU A 89 -14.20 12.42 -1.15
C GLU A 89 -15.14 13.41 -1.86
N SER A 90 -14.60 14.26 -2.73
CA SER A 90 -15.36 15.24 -3.47
C SER A 90 -14.63 15.62 -4.77
N PRO A 91 -15.29 16.29 -5.73
CA PRO A 91 -14.62 16.73 -6.96
C PRO A 91 -13.48 17.73 -6.73
N THR A 92 -13.46 18.40 -5.58
CA THR A 92 -12.40 19.36 -5.22
C THR A 92 -11.29 18.75 -4.41
N ASP A 93 -11.40 17.47 -4.05
CA ASP A 93 -10.39 16.72 -3.30
C ASP A 93 -9.25 16.33 -4.25
N LEU A 94 -8.11 16.99 -4.09
CA LEU A 94 -6.93 16.77 -4.93
C LEU A 94 -5.91 15.83 -4.31
N ASP A 95 -6.16 15.33 -3.10
CA ASP A 95 -5.29 14.37 -2.45
C ASP A 95 -5.34 13.04 -3.21
N ARG A 96 -4.18 12.48 -3.51
CA ARG A 96 -4.11 11.18 -4.18
C ARG A 96 -3.14 10.25 -3.47
N LEU A 97 -3.44 8.98 -3.54
CA LEU A 97 -2.57 7.90 -3.06
C LEU A 97 -2.75 6.73 -4.00
N GLU A 98 -1.64 6.22 -4.52
CA GLU A 98 -1.64 4.98 -5.29
C GLU A 98 -0.53 4.08 -4.78
N LEU A 99 -0.87 2.83 -4.49
CA LEU A 99 0.07 1.79 -4.10
C LEU A 99 -0.02 0.66 -5.11
N ILE A 100 1.11 0.20 -5.60
CA ILE A 100 1.16 -0.88 -6.58
C ILE A 100 2.15 -1.93 -6.11
N TRP A 101 1.66 -3.17 -5.99
CA TRP A 101 2.47 -4.35 -5.76
C TRP A 101 2.54 -5.14 -7.05
N ARG A 102 3.75 -5.47 -7.51
CA ARG A 102 3.95 -6.32 -8.67
C ARG A 102 4.75 -7.55 -8.28
N MET A 103 4.31 -8.70 -8.75
CA MET A 103 4.93 -9.98 -8.48
C MET A 103 5.24 -10.69 -9.77
N SER A 104 6.47 -11.19 -9.91
CA SER A 104 6.89 -11.95 -11.09
C SER A 104 7.81 -13.07 -10.66
N GLY A 105 7.90 -14.11 -11.49
CA GLY A 105 8.79 -15.23 -11.25
C GLY A 105 8.10 -16.56 -11.44
N ASN A 106 8.88 -17.62 -11.25
CA ASN A 106 8.44 -19.00 -11.38
C ASN A 106 9.08 -19.80 -10.26
N GLY A 107 8.30 -20.17 -9.24
CA GLY A 107 8.80 -20.86 -8.04
C GLY A 107 9.40 -19.93 -6.99
N SER A 108 9.96 -18.82 -7.41
CA SER A 108 10.38 -17.73 -6.55
C SER A 108 9.73 -16.43 -7.04
N THR A 109 9.76 -15.39 -6.21
CA THR A 109 9.09 -14.13 -6.54
C THR A 109 10.06 -12.96 -6.47
N ARG A 110 10.06 -12.16 -7.52
CA ARG A 110 10.55 -10.79 -7.47
C ARG A 110 9.36 -9.90 -7.15
N LEU A 111 9.41 -9.26 -6.00
CA LEU A 111 8.38 -8.34 -5.54
C LEU A 111 8.83 -6.92 -5.76
N GLU A 112 7.98 -6.12 -6.39
CA GLU A 112 8.19 -4.69 -6.56
C GLU A 112 7.06 -3.93 -5.88
N PHE A 113 7.41 -2.92 -5.11
CA PHE A 113 6.45 -2.01 -4.49
C PHE A 113 6.72 -0.60 -4.96
N GLU A 114 5.67 0.07 -5.41
CA GLU A 114 5.72 1.45 -5.88
C GLU A 114 4.59 2.23 -5.27
N PHE A 115 4.85 3.45 -4.84
CA PHE A 115 3.79 4.32 -4.36
C PHE A 115 3.97 5.74 -4.86
N ASP A 116 2.84 6.44 -4.98
CA ASP A 116 2.75 7.85 -5.35
C ASP A 116 1.70 8.50 -4.46
N VAL A 117 2.13 9.48 -3.67
CA VAL A 117 1.27 10.21 -2.74
C VAL A 117 1.43 11.69 -3.00
N ALA A 118 0.30 12.39 -3.16
CA ALA A 118 0.25 13.85 -3.15
C ALA A 118 -0.92 14.24 -2.26
N ALA A 119 -0.63 14.72 -1.07
CA ALA A 119 -1.67 14.89 -0.08
C ALA A 119 -1.36 16.00 0.90
N SER A 120 -2.43 16.64 1.37
CA SER A 120 -2.36 17.67 2.40
C SER A 120 -1.88 17.12 3.75
N PHE A 121 -2.04 15.81 3.98
CA PHE A 121 -1.57 15.17 5.21
C PHE A 121 -0.09 14.81 5.19
N VAL A 122 0.60 14.93 4.04
CA VAL A 122 2.05 14.73 3.99
C VAL A 122 2.72 15.94 4.64
N PRO A 123 3.49 15.76 5.74
CA PRO A 123 4.08 16.89 6.43
C PRO A 123 5.00 17.70 5.52
N ALA A 124 4.84 19.03 5.54
CA ALA A 124 5.63 19.93 4.70
C ALA A 124 7.12 19.90 5.05
N PHE A 125 7.45 19.50 6.28
CA PHE A 125 8.82 19.40 6.74
C PHE A 125 9.50 18.06 6.44
N LEU A 126 8.76 17.10 5.86
CA LEU A 126 9.35 15.80 5.53
C LEU A 126 10.41 15.99 4.42
N PRO A 127 11.67 15.60 4.66
CA PRO A 127 12.69 15.70 3.62
C PRO A 127 12.33 14.77 2.45
N VAL A 128 12.37 15.31 1.24
CA VAL A 128 11.95 14.57 0.04
C VAL A 128 13.04 13.60 -0.43
N GLY A 129 14.30 13.93 -0.20
CA GLY A 129 15.43 13.12 -0.65
C GLY A 129 15.57 11.81 0.11
N GLY A 130 15.36 10.68 -0.57
CA GLY A 130 15.55 9.35 -0.01
C GLY A 130 14.39 8.83 0.85
N ALA A 131 13.45 9.68 1.26
CA ALA A 131 12.32 9.27 2.10
C ALA A 131 11.38 8.32 1.37
N GLY A 132 11.16 8.54 0.08
CA GLY A 132 10.30 7.70 -0.74
C GLY A 132 10.84 6.27 -0.85
N GLU A 133 12.13 6.14 -1.17
CA GLU A 133 12.77 4.83 -1.29
C GLU A 133 12.81 4.11 0.05
N ALA A 134 13.06 4.84 1.15
CA ALA A 134 13.08 4.25 2.49
C ALA A 134 11.70 3.70 2.87
N LEU A 135 10.63 4.43 2.56
CA LEU A 135 9.26 3.96 2.82
C LEU A 135 8.90 2.77 1.93
N ALA A 136 9.29 2.80 0.67
CA ALA A 136 9.06 1.68 -0.23
C ALA A 136 9.80 0.43 0.24
N GLN A 137 11.05 0.58 0.67
CA GLN A 137 11.83 -0.53 1.21
C GLN A 137 11.21 -1.08 2.50
N ALA A 138 10.68 -0.21 3.35
CA ALA A 138 9.96 -0.63 4.55
C ALA A 138 8.74 -1.50 4.20
N GLY A 139 8.04 -1.17 3.12
CA GLY A 139 6.94 -1.99 2.61
C GLY A 139 7.40 -3.37 2.18
N ILE A 140 8.48 -3.45 1.42
CA ILE A 140 9.10 -4.73 1.02
C ILE A 140 9.50 -5.54 2.25
N ASP A 141 10.20 -4.91 3.20
CA ASP A 141 10.66 -5.59 4.41
C ASP A 141 9.49 -6.15 5.24
N ALA A 142 8.39 -5.40 5.31
CA ALA A 142 7.19 -5.86 6.01
C ALA A 142 6.61 -7.14 5.37
N VAL A 143 6.59 -7.21 4.04
CA VAL A 143 6.13 -8.41 3.33
C VAL A 143 7.07 -9.58 3.59
N LEU A 144 8.39 -9.34 3.51
CA LEU A 144 9.38 -10.39 3.78
C LEU A 144 9.21 -10.95 5.19
N ASP A 145 9.06 -10.09 6.18
CA ASP A 145 8.85 -10.50 7.57
C ASP A 145 7.54 -11.29 7.74
N ALA A 146 6.46 -10.84 7.09
CA ALA A 146 5.17 -11.50 7.20
C ALA A 146 5.16 -12.91 6.59
N LEU A 147 5.93 -13.13 5.52
CA LEU A 147 5.95 -14.40 4.80
C LEU A 147 7.05 -15.33 5.26
N THR A 148 8.10 -14.84 5.86
CA THR A 148 9.26 -15.65 6.28
C THR A 148 9.44 -15.73 7.79
N GLY A 149 8.78 -14.85 8.51
CA GLY A 149 8.82 -14.80 9.99
C GLY A 149 7.82 -15.77 10.65
#